data_e2ff55b4b7b715618add7b950b667b44
#
_entry.id   e2ff55b4b7b715618add7b950b667b44
#
_cell.length_a   1.000
_cell.length_b   1.000
_cell.length_c   1.000
_cell.angle_alpha   90.00
_cell.angle_beta   90.00
_cell.angle_gamma   90.00
#
_symmetry.space_group_name_H-M   'P 1'
#
loop_
_entity.id
_entity.type
_entity.pdbx_description
1 polymer ?
#
loop_
_entity_poly.entity_id
_entity_poly.type
_entity_poly.pdbx_seq_one_letter_code
_entity_poly.pdbx_strand_id
1 'polypeptide(L)'
;MVIRAEDVRRSYGETVALDGVSFSVEAGEVFALIGPNGAGKTTLIRALTGTTDAEGTVELFGAPPTDVARHRIGLLPQEFSPAGRLTARELVAYYAGLYDESRDVDAVLSDVGLEDSAGTWYENLSGGQKRRACVGTALVNDPELLVLDEPTTGIDPTGRRDLWRLVERLADGGTTVLLTTHYMEEAEELADRVGLLADGRLVTLGSPGELVARHGGDSRLVVEAEDEMAASRALESAGYDLLPDERHVAVPVGPEEIPAVVEMLEAADVEYGGLVWRQPSLDDVYVALTGTDVTAGGDPIEGGRP
;
A
#
# COMPACT_ATOMS: atom_id res chain seq x y z
N MET A 1 -4.56 -7.08 -20.63
CA MET A 1 -5.33 -7.32 -19.38
C MET A 1 -4.88 -8.64 -18.77
N VAL A 2 -4.37 -8.60 -17.55
CA VAL A 2 -3.86 -9.76 -16.80
C VAL A 2 -4.89 -10.21 -15.76
N ILE A 3 -5.53 -9.26 -15.08
CA ILE A 3 -6.58 -9.53 -14.09
C ILE A 3 -7.87 -8.87 -14.57
N ARG A 4 -8.98 -9.61 -14.48
CA ARG A 4 -10.34 -9.11 -14.62
C ARG A 4 -11.18 -9.61 -13.46
N ALA A 5 -11.76 -8.70 -12.71
CA ALA A 5 -12.69 -8.97 -11.64
C ALA A 5 -13.98 -8.20 -11.91
N GLU A 6 -15.14 -8.89 -11.90
CA GLU A 6 -16.45 -8.30 -12.15
C GLU A 6 -17.44 -8.81 -11.11
N ASP A 7 -18.03 -7.89 -10.38
CA ASP A 7 -19.04 -8.11 -9.34
C ASP A 7 -18.65 -9.21 -8.33
N VAL A 8 -17.37 -9.20 -7.91
CA VAL A 8 -16.82 -10.22 -7.02
C VAL A 8 -17.41 -10.06 -5.63
N ARG A 9 -18.07 -11.11 -5.12
CA ARG A 9 -18.72 -11.16 -3.82
C ARG A 9 -18.23 -12.35 -3.00
N ARG A 10 -18.04 -12.14 -1.71
CA ARG A 10 -17.70 -13.21 -0.77
C ARG A 10 -18.21 -12.91 0.64
N SER A 11 -18.85 -13.91 1.24
CA SER A 11 -19.26 -13.85 2.65
C SER A 11 -18.71 -15.04 3.43
N TYR A 12 -18.44 -14.82 4.72
CA TYR A 12 -18.06 -15.83 5.69
C TYR A 12 -19.11 -15.82 6.82
N GLY A 13 -20.04 -16.76 6.76
CA GLY A 13 -21.21 -16.74 7.62
C GLY A 13 -22.05 -15.48 7.39
N GLU A 14 -22.23 -14.66 8.42
CA GLU A 14 -22.98 -13.40 8.32
C GLU A 14 -22.12 -12.20 7.91
N THR A 15 -20.79 -12.37 7.87
CA THR A 15 -19.85 -11.29 7.52
C THR A 15 -19.64 -11.22 6.02
N VAL A 16 -20.00 -10.10 5.40
CA VAL A 16 -19.72 -9.81 3.99
C VAL A 16 -18.30 -9.27 3.90
N ALA A 17 -17.39 -10.02 3.27
CA ALA A 17 -16.00 -9.64 3.09
C ALA A 17 -15.76 -8.92 1.75
N LEU A 18 -16.53 -9.25 0.71
CA LEU A 18 -16.53 -8.57 -0.59
C LEU A 18 -17.97 -8.38 -1.06
N ASP A 19 -18.29 -7.18 -1.54
CA ASP A 19 -19.63 -6.81 -1.98
C ASP A 19 -19.60 -6.10 -3.34
N GLY A 20 -19.39 -6.88 -4.40
CA GLY A 20 -19.49 -6.41 -5.77
C GLY A 20 -18.24 -5.66 -6.27
N VAL A 21 -17.04 -6.16 -5.95
CA VAL A 21 -15.77 -5.56 -6.37
C VAL A 21 -15.54 -5.80 -7.86
N SER A 22 -15.26 -4.72 -8.61
CA SER A 22 -14.98 -4.79 -10.05
C SER A 22 -13.78 -3.92 -10.43
N PHE A 23 -12.77 -4.51 -11.08
CA PHE A 23 -11.59 -3.79 -11.61
C PHE A 23 -10.83 -4.68 -12.60
N SER A 24 -9.87 -4.09 -13.29
CA SER A 24 -8.94 -4.80 -14.17
C SER A 24 -7.51 -4.34 -13.95
N VAL A 25 -6.53 -5.20 -14.26
CA VAL A 25 -5.09 -4.89 -14.25
C VAL A 25 -4.51 -5.25 -15.61
N GLU A 26 -3.76 -4.32 -16.20
CA GLU A 26 -3.11 -4.51 -17.48
C GLU A 26 -1.74 -5.19 -17.33
N ALA A 27 -1.17 -5.66 -18.42
CA ALA A 27 0.15 -6.27 -18.41
C ALA A 27 1.24 -5.22 -18.14
N GLY A 28 2.16 -5.52 -17.23
CA GLY A 28 3.25 -4.64 -16.81
C GLY A 28 2.81 -3.52 -15.86
N GLU A 29 1.55 -3.49 -15.44
CA GLU A 29 1.02 -2.51 -14.50
C GLU A 29 1.36 -2.89 -13.06
N VAL A 30 1.72 -1.90 -12.24
CA VAL A 30 1.72 -2.00 -10.78
C VAL A 30 0.38 -1.49 -10.27
N PHE A 31 -0.45 -2.40 -9.78
CA PHE A 31 -1.75 -2.08 -9.21
C PHE A 31 -1.73 -2.26 -7.69
N ALA A 32 -2.04 -1.20 -6.96
CA ALA A 32 -2.16 -1.27 -5.50
C ALA A 32 -3.63 -1.32 -5.07
N LEU A 33 -3.96 -2.30 -4.22
CA LEU A 33 -5.22 -2.35 -3.51
C LEU A 33 -5.01 -1.83 -2.10
N ILE A 34 -5.51 -0.63 -1.81
CA ILE A 34 -5.34 0.03 -0.52
C ILE A 34 -6.62 -0.04 0.32
N GLY A 35 -6.46 0.06 1.62
CA GLY A 35 -7.56 0.07 2.57
C GLY A 35 -7.14 -0.42 3.95
N PRO A 36 -7.97 -0.20 4.99
CA PRO A 36 -7.66 -0.58 6.36
C PRO A 36 -7.65 -2.10 6.55
N ASN A 37 -7.25 -2.51 7.74
CA ASN A 37 -7.40 -3.90 8.17
C ASN A 37 -8.90 -4.28 8.17
N GLY A 38 -9.20 -5.47 7.65
CA GLY A 38 -10.58 -5.94 7.53
C GLY A 38 -11.36 -5.43 6.31
N ALA A 39 -10.81 -4.53 5.49
CA ALA A 39 -11.49 -4.03 4.28
C ALA A 39 -11.79 -5.09 3.20
N GLY A 40 -11.17 -6.29 3.30
CA GLY A 40 -11.38 -7.38 2.34
C GLY A 40 -10.20 -7.66 1.40
N LYS A 41 -9.07 -6.94 1.53
CA LYS A 41 -7.89 -7.06 0.64
C LYS A 41 -7.40 -8.49 0.47
N THR A 42 -7.06 -9.17 1.57
CA THR A 42 -6.62 -10.58 1.54
C THR A 42 -7.69 -11.53 1.00
N THR A 43 -8.98 -11.27 1.28
CA THR A 43 -10.08 -12.06 0.71
C THR A 43 -10.15 -11.91 -0.80
N LEU A 44 -9.95 -10.69 -1.31
CA LEU A 44 -9.91 -10.43 -2.75
C LEU A 44 -8.71 -11.14 -3.40
N ILE A 45 -7.51 -11.04 -2.82
CA ILE A 45 -6.34 -11.81 -3.30
C ILE A 45 -6.65 -13.31 -3.35
N ARG A 46 -7.27 -13.87 -2.32
CA ARG A 46 -7.64 -15.29 -2.29
C ARG A 46 -8.65 -15.65 -3.38
N ALA A 47 -9.61 -14.79 -3.66
CA ALA A 47 -10.56 -14.98 -4.76
C ALA A 47 -9.86 -14.92 -6.12
N LEU A 48 -9.00 -13.89 -6.33
CA LEU A 48 -8.23 -13.72 -7.57
C LEU A 48 -7.27 -14.87 -7.85
N THR A 49 -6.68 -15.47 -6.81
CA THR A 49 -5.74 -16.60 -6.95
C THR A 49 -6.42 -17.98 -6.91
N GLY A 50 -7.76 -18.02 -6.81
CA GLY A 50 -8.54 -19.25 -6.78
C GLY A 50 -8.32 -20.08 -5.51
N THR A 51 -7.86 -19.46 -4.41
CA THR A 51 -7.68 -20.12 -3.11
C THR A 51 -8.92 -20.05 -2.22
N THR A 52 -9.92 -19.26 -2.62
CA THR A 52 -11.27 -19.24 -2.06
C THR A 52 -12.28 -19.05 -3.17
N ASP A 53 -13.45 -19.65 -3.02
CA ASP A 53 -14.57 -19.42 -3.93
C ASP A 53 -15.12 -18.01 -3.73
N ALA A 54 -15.59 -17.39 -4.81
CA ALA A 54 -16.29 -16.11 -4.80
C ALA A 54 -17.38 -16.14 -5.88
N GLU A 55 -18.44 -15.35 -5.67
CA GLU A 55 -19.44 -15.08 -6.70
C GLU A 55 -18.91 -13.98 -7.64
N GLY A 56 -19.51 -13.88 -8.84
CA GLY A 56 -19.06 -12.95 -9.87
C GLY A 56 -18.06 -13.60 -10.85
N THR A 57 -17.33 -12.79 -11.59
CA THR A 57 -16.35 -13.25 -12.57
C THR A 57 -14.95 -12.88 -12.13
N VAL A 58 -14.05 -13.85 -12.10
CA VAL A 58 -12.60 -13.65 -11.92
C VAL A 58 -11.88 -14.34 -13.05
N GLU A 59 -11.07 -13.61 -13.77
CA GLU A 59 -10.19 -14.13 -14.82
C GLU A 59 -8.75 -13.66 -14.60
N LEU A 60 -7.81 -14.58 -14.73
CA LEU A 60 -6.38 -14.30 -14.85
C LEU A 60 -5.92 -14.73 -16.24
N PHE A 61 -5.31 -13.80 -16.99
CA PHE A 61 -4.87 -14.05 -18.37
C PHE A 61 -6.00 -14.56 -19.28
N GLY A 62 -7.24 -14.14 -19.03
CA GLY A 62 -8.43 -14.51 -19.80
C GLY A 62 -9.00 -15.91 -19.49
N ALA A 63 -8.56 -16.54 -18.39
CA ALA A 63 -9.07 -17.83 -17.93
C ALA A 63 -9.44 -17.80 -16.45
N PRO A 64 -10.35 -18.68 -15.97
CA PRO A 64 -10.60 -18.83 -14.53
C PRO A 64 -9.29 -19.13 -13.76
N PRO A 65 -9.13 -18.60 -12.52
CA PRO A 65 -7.88 -18.77 -11.76
C PRO A 65 -7.45 -20.23 -11.55
N THR A 66 -8.42 -21.16 -11.50
CA THR A 66 -8.17 -22.60 -11.37
C THR A 66 -7.52 -23.23 -12.60
N ASP A 67 -7.72 -22.63 -13.77
CA ASP A 67 -7.27 -23.14 -15.06
C ASP A 67 -5.94 -22.50 -15.49
N VAL A 68 -5.47 -21.49 -14.75
CA VAL A 68 -4.19 -20.82 -15.04
C VAL A 68 -3.02 -21.66 -14.53
N ALA A 69 -2.01 -21.82 -15.38
CA ALA A 69 -0.78 -22.49 -15.02
C ALA A 69 -0.07 -21.80 -13.86
N ARG A 70 0.21 -22.51 -12.78
CA ARG A 70 0.73 -21.95 -11.52
C ARG A 70 2.07 -21.27 -11.66
N HIS A 71 2.90 -21.66 -12.62
CA HIS A 71 4.19 -21.01 -12.86
C HIS A 71 4.05 -19.56 -13.35
N ARG A 72 2.88 -19.16 -13.91
CA ARG A 72 2.64 -17.79 -14.36
C ARG A 72 2.38 -16.81 -13.22
N ILE A 73 2.15 -17.30 -11.99
CA ILE A 73 1.76 -16.50 -10.84
C ILE A 73 2.78 -16.71 -9.72
N GLY A 74 3.38 -15.63 -9.25
CA GLY A 74 4.12 -15.58 -7.99
C GLY A 74 3.20 -15.02 -6.91
N LEU A 75 3.09 -15.70 -5.78
CA LEU A 75 2.26 -15.25 -4.67
C LEU A 75 3.07 -15.21 -3.37
N LEU A 76 3.12 -14.04 -2.76
CA LEU A 76 3.59 -13.86 -1.39
C LEU A 76 2.40 -13.49 -0.50
N PRO A 77 1.89 -14.42 0.32
CA PRO A 77 0.81 -14.10 1.26
C PRO A 77 1.31 -13.23 2.41
N GLN A 78 0.39 -12.56 3.10
CA GLN A 78 0.67 -11.71 4.25
C GLN A 78 1.42 -12.49 5.35
N GLU A 79 0.87 -13.66 5.74
CA GLU A 79 1.51 -14.57 6.67
C GLU A 79 2.32 -15.62 5.91
N PHE A 80 3.63 -15.46 5.90
CA PHE A 80 4.57 -16.41 5.33
C PHE A 80 5.77 -16.56 6.26
N SER A 81 5.91 -17.75 6.85
CA SER A 81 6.94 -18.06 7.85
C SER A 81 7.71 -19.30 7.45
N PRO A 82 8.79 -19.15 6.68
CA PRO A 82 9.65 -20.29 6.31
C PRO A 82 10.43 -20.84 7.52
N ALA A 83 10.98 -22.04 7.37
CA ALA A 83 11.80 -22.68 8.38
C ALA A 83 13.06 -21.82 8.71
N GLY A 84 13.22 -21.43 9.98
CA GLY A 84 14.25 -20.49 10.41
C GLY A 84 15.68 -20.92 10.13
N ARG A 85 15.94 -22.24 10.06
CA ARG A 85 17.27 -22.82 9.82
C ARG A 85 17.56 -23.18 8.36
N LEU A 86 16.76 -22.73 7.44
CA LEU A 86 17.15 -22.67 6.02
C LEU A 86 17.97 -21.39 5.81
N THR A 87 19.05 -21.48 5.05
CA THR A 87 19.74 -20.30 4.54
C THR A 87 18.86 -19.62 3.47
N ALA A 88 19.11 -18.34 3.17
CA ALA A 88 18.39 -17.66 2.11
C ALA A 88 18.45 -18.44 0.79
N ARG A 89 19.62 -19.00 0.46
CA ARG A 89 19.83 -19.85 -0.71
C ARG A 89 18.99 -21.12 -0.66
N GLU A 90 19.02 -21.87 0.45
CA GLU A 90 18.26 -23.09 0.59
C GLU A 90 16.75 -22.83 0.55
N LEU A 91 16.29 -21.71 1.08
CA LEU A 91 14.90 -21.29 1.01
C LEU A 91 14.46 -21.08 -0.44
N VAL A 92 15.20 -20.26 -1.20
CA VAL A 92 14.89 -20.00 -2.62
C VAL A 92 15.00 -21.31 -3.43
N ALA A 93 16.05 -22.11 -3.20
CA ALA A 93 16.24 -23.40 -3.89
C ALA A 93 15.12 -24.39 -3.59
N TYR A 94 14.61 -24.43 -2.36
CA TYR A 94 13.47 -25.29 -2.01
C TYR A 94 12.22 -24.95 -2.84
N TYR A 95 11.89 -23.66 -2.98
CA TYR A 95 10.74 -23.24 -3.78
C TYR A 95 10.99 -23.41 -5.27
N ALA A 96 12.22 -23.17 -5.75
CA ALA A 96 12.61 -23.44 -7.14
C ALA A 96 12.38 -24.93 -7.50
N GLY A 97 12.72 -25.82 -6.58
CA GLY A 97 12.52 -27.27 -6.75
C GLY A 97 11.06 -27.75 -6.80
N LEU A 98 10.08 -26.88 -6.58
CA LEU A 98 8.66 -27.21 -6.72
C LEU A 98 8.16 -27.06 -8.18
N TYR A 99 8.98 -26.50 -9.07
CA TYR A 99 8.65 -26.27 -10.47
C TYR A 99 9.57 -27.11 -11.38
N ASP A 100 9.02 -27.60 -12.47
CA ASP A 100 9.79 -28.35 -13.49
C ASP A 100 10.83 -27.44 -14.18
N GLU A 101 10.46 -26.17 -14.38
CA GLU A 101 11.33 -25.11 -14.86
C GLU A 101 11.33 -23.96 -13.86
N SER A 102 12.52 -23.55 -13.43
CA SER A 102 12.71 -22.44 -12.48
C SER A 102 13.88 -21.59 -12.87
N ARG A 103 13.91 -20.35 -12.38
CA ARG A 103 15.04 -19.44 -12.51
C ARG A 103 16.24 -19.97 -11.74
N ASP A 104 17.41 -19.55 -12.15
CA ASP A 104 18.65 -19.81 -11.41
C ASP A 104 18.57 -19.15 -10.01
N VAL A 105 18.92 -19.91 -8.97
CA VAL A 105 18.81 -19.47 -7.57
C VAL A 105 19.70 -18.26 -7.29
N ASP A 106 20.91 -18.22 -7.88
CA ASP A 106 21.83 -17.09 -7.70
C ASP A 106 21.30 -15.84 -8.39
N ALA A 107 20.67 -15.98 -9.55
CA ALA A 107 20.01 -14.86 -10.23
C ALA A 107 18.85 -14.30 -9.39
N VAL A 108 18.01 -15.17 -8.79
CA VAL A 108 16.93 -14.73 -7.90
C VAL A 108 17.48 -14.02 -6.65
N LEU A 109 18.55 -14.57 -6.04
CA LEU A 109 19.18 -13.95 -4.87
C LEU A 109 19.77 -12.57 -5.21
N SER A 110 20.32 -12.43 -6.41
CA SER A 110 20.81 -11.14 -6.92
C SER A 110 19.67 -10.12 -7.08
N ASP A 111 18.59 -10.53 -7.73
CA ASP A 111 17.43 -9.65 -7.92
C ASP A 111 16.88 -9.11 -6.60
N VAL A 112 16.82 -9.95 -5.57
CA VAL A 112 16.33 -9.54 -4.24
C VAL A 112 17.43 -8.95 -3.34
N GLY A 113 18.68 -8.77 -3.84
CA GLY A 113 19.79 -8.16 -3.13
C GLY A 113 20.23 -8.93 -1.90
N LEU A 114 20.37 -10.26 -2.04
CA LEU A 114 20.76 -11.19 -0.96
C LEU A 114 21.99 -12.02 -1.29
N GLU A 115 22.78 -11.66 -2.30
CA GLU A 115 24.01 -12.39 -2.69
C GLU A 115 24.96 -12.56 -1.51
N ASP A 116 25.25 -11.48 -0.78
CA ASP A 116 26.17 -11.47 0.37
C ASP A 116 25.57 -12.19 1.59
N SER A 117 24.27 -12.38 1.63
CA SER A 117 23.54 -13.02 2.72
C SER A 117 23.00 -14.41 2.36
N ALA A 118 23.35 -14.94 1.18
CA ALA A 118 22.84 -16.21 0.66
C ALA A 118 23.05 -17.39 1.61
N GLY A 119 24.18 -17.42 2.33
CA GLY A 119 24.52 -18.44 3.32
C GLY A 119 24.02 -18.17 4.74
N THR A 120 23.30 -17.05 4.96
CA THR A 120 22.78 -16.70 6.30
C THR A 120 21.46 -17.41 6.54
N TRP A 121 21.29 -18.01 7.72
CA TRP A 121 20.02 -18.62 8.11
C TRP A 121 18.91 -17.58 8.16
N TYR A 122 17.72 -17.96 7.71
CA TYR A 122 16.55 -17.08 7.66
C TYR A 122 16.28 -16.41 9.01
N GLU A 123 16.38 -17.15 10.14
CA GLU A 123 16.18 -16.59 11.47
C GLU A 123 17.14 -15.43 11.82
N ASN A 124 18.35 -15.42 11.23
CA ASN A 124 19.40 -14.44 11.47
C ASN A 124 19.40 -13.26 10.47
N LEU A 125 18.56 -13.30 9.46
CA LEU A 125 18.38 -12.19 8.54
C LEU A 125 17.67 -11.01 9.23
N SER A 126 17.94 -9.78 8.81
CA SER A 126 17.14 -8.62 9.22
C SER A 126 15.70 -8.73 8.71
N GLY A 127 14.77 -7.95 9.27
CA GLY A 127 13.37 -7.95 8.83
C GLY A 127 13.20 -7.71 7.33
N GLY A 128 13.88 -6.70 6.80
CA GLY A 128 13.89 -6.42 5.35
C GLY A 128 14.51 -7.53 4.51
N GLN A 129 15.63 -8.12 4.96
CA GLN A 129 16.24 -9.27 4.29
C GLN A 129 15.32 -10.50 4.29
N LYS A 130 14.65 -10.77 5.42
CA LYS A 130 13.66 -11.85 5.53
C LYS A 130 12.55 -11.66 4.50
N ARG A 131 11.99 -10.45 4.40
CA ARG A 131 10.91 -10.17 3.45
C ARG A 131 11.38 -10.31 2.00
N ARG A 132 12.57 -9.79 1.66
CA ARG A 132 13.15 -9.97 0.32
C ARG A 132 13.42 -11.44 -0.01
N ALA A 133 13.88 -12.23 0.96
CA ALA A 133 14.01 -13.68 0.76
C ALA A 133 12.67 -14.35 0.47
N CYS A 134 11.60 -13.94 1.16
CA CYS A 134 10.24 -14.41 0.90
C CYS A 134 9.74 -13.99 -0.50
N VAL A 135 9.98 -12.75 -0.94
CA VAL A 135 9.68 -12.32 -2.32
C VAL A 135 10.46 -13.18 -3.32
N GLY A 136 11.75 -13.47 -3.04
CA GLY A 136 12.55 -14.37 -3.87
C GLY A 136 11.89 -15.72 -4.11
N THR A 137 11.21 -16.28 -3.10
CA THR A 137 10.47 -17.57 -3.29
C THR A 137 9.29 -17.46 -4.24
N ALA A 138 8.71 -16.28 -4.41
CA ALA A 138 7.64 -16.02 -5.37
C ALA A 138 8.12 -15.65 -6.77
N LEU A 139 9.45 -15.47 -6.95
CA LEU A 139 10.08 -15.13 -8.23
C LEU A 139 10.73 -16.31 -8.93
N VAL A 140 10.88 -17.46 -8.25
CA VAL A 140 11.59 -18.63 -8.78
C VAL A 140 11.01 -19.21 -10.06
N ASN A 141 9.72 -19.01 -10.29
CA ASN A 141 8.97 -19.50 -11.44
C ASN A 141 8.87 -18.51 -12.60
N ASP A 142 9.61 -17.38 -12.54
CA ASP A 142 9.57 -16.30 -13.53
C ASP A 142 8.13 -15.81 -13.83
N PRO A 143 7.40 -15.32 -12.83
CA PRO A 143 5.97 -15.09 -12.96
C PRO A 143 5.66 -13.87 -13.85
N GLU A 144 4.62 -13.99 -14.67
CA GLU A 144 4.05 -12.86 -15.41
C GLU A 144 3.21 -11.95 -14.50
N LEU A 145 2.65 -12.51 -13.41
CA LEU A 145 1.90 -11.80 -12.37
C LEU A 145 2.49 -12.11 -11.00
N LEU A 146 2.98 -11.07 -10.31
CA LEU A 146 3.43 -11.14 -8.93
C LEU A 146 2.35 -10.54 -8.02
N VAL A 147 1.86 -11.33 -7.07
CA VAL A 147 0.87 -10.90 -6.07
C VAL A 147 1.53 -10.82 -4.70
N LEU A 148 1.50 -9.64 -4.11
CA LEU A 148 2.14 -9.32 -2.82
C LEU A 148 1.07 -8.86 -1.82
N ASP A 149 0.77 -9.68 -0.82
CA ASP A 149 -0.19 -9.32 0.23
C ASP A 149 0.53 -8.67 1.40
N GLU A 150 0.35 -7.35 1.56
CA GLU A 150 0.98 -6.50 2.57
C GLU A 150 2.51 -6.72 2.69
N PRO A 151 3.27 -6.48 1.62
CA PRO A 151 4.67 -6.90 1.55
C PRO A 151 5.59 -6.17 2.53
N THR A 152 5.22 -4.99 3.01
CA THR A 152 6.08 -4.14 3.86
C THR A 152 5.67 -4.11 5.33
N THR A 153 4.61 -4.83 5.69
CA THR A 153 4.15 -4.86 7.09
C THR A 153 5.23 -5.43 8.01
N GLY A 154 5.51 -4.70 9.09
CA GLY A 154 6.45 -5.13 10.14
C GLY A 154 7.93 -5.00 9.80
N ILE A 155 8.30 -4.34 8.70
CA ILE A 155 9.70 -4.03 8.38
C ILE A 155 10.02 -2.55 8.61
N ASP A 156 11.30 -2.28 8.89
CA ASP A 156 11.78 -0.92 9.12
C ASP A 156 11.76 -0.06 7.83
N PRO A 157 11.84 1.28 7.94
CA PRO A 157 11.76 2.17 6.78
C PRO A 157 12.83 1.90 5.71
N THR A 158 14.02 1.44 6.10
CA THR A 158 15.10 1.13 5.15
C THR A 158 14.76 -0.14 4.37
N GLY A 159 14.33 -1.20 5.06
CA GLY A 159 13.88 -2.44 4.44
C GLY A 159 12.68 -2.23 3.50
N ARG A 160 11.77 -1.30 3.85
CA ARG A 160 10.62 -0.92 3.01
C ARG A 160 11.09 -0.31 1.69
N ARG A 161 11.99 0.69 1.73
CA ARG A 161 12.54 1.31 0.51
C ARG A 161 13.30 0.32 -0.37
N ASP A 162 14.03 -0.63 0.24
CA ASP A 162 14.72 -1.67 -0.53
C ASP A 162 13.72 -2.58 -1.26
N LEU A 163 12.57 -2.89 -0.62
CA LEU A 163 11.51 -3.67 -1.24
C LEU A 163 10.81 -2.89 -2.36
N TRP A 164 10.57 -1.60 -2.18
CA TRP A 164 10.00 -0.73 -3.21
C TRP A 164 10.86 -0.73 -4.48
N ARG A 165 12.18 -0.50 -4.34
CA ARG A 165 13.12 -0.58 -5.48
C ARG A 165 13.12 -1.95 -6.15
N LEU A 166 12.87 -3.03 -5.40
CA LEU A 166 12.74 -4.36 -5.99
C LEU A 166 11.47 -4.44 -6.84
N VAL A 167 10.33 -3.97 -6.33
CA VAL A 167 9.05 -3.96 -7.06
C VAL A 167 9.17 -3.12 -8.34
N GLU A 168 9.75 -1.92 -8.26
CA GLU A 168 10.01 -1.05 -9.42
C GLU A 168 10.82 -1.78 -10.51
N ARG A 169 11.96 -2.41 -10.13
CA ARG A 169 12.79 -3.15 -11.10
C ARG A 169 12.05 -4.32 -11.75
N LEU A 170 11.19 -5.01 -11.01
CA LEU A 170 10.40 -6.11 -11.55
C LEU A 170 9.35 -5.60 -12.55
N ALA A 171 8.69 -4.50 -12.23
CA ALA A 171 7.72 -3.85 -13.11
C ALA A 171 8.40 -3.30 -14.38
N ASP A 172 9.54 -2.63 -14.26
CA ASP A 172 10.37 -2.17 -15.38
C ASP A 172 10.81 -3.35 -16.28
N GLY A 173 11.00 -4.54 -15.69
CA GLY A 173 11.24 -5.79 -16.40
C GLY A 173 10.03 -6.39 -17.09
N GLY A 174 8.84 -5.80 -16.93
CA GLY A 174 7.58 -6.23 -17.55
C GLY A 174 6.73 -7.17 -16.68
N THR A 175 7.11 -7.43 -15.43
CA THR A 175 6.28 -8.19 -14.49
C THR A 175 5.07 -7.35 -14.07
N THR A 176 3.87 -7.90 -14.20
CA THR A 176 2.66 -7.28 -13.64
C THR A 176 2.65 -7.47 -12.13
N VAL A 177 2.40 -6.42 -11.36
CA VAL A 177 2.38 -6.51 -9.89
C VAL A 177 1.01 -6.11 -9.35
N LEU A 178 0.42 -6.99 -8.55
CA LEU A 178 -0.72 -6.67 -7.69
C LEU A 178 -0.23 -6.66 -6.25
N LEU A 179 -0.26 -5.51 -5.59
CA LEU A 179 0.07 -5.43 -4.17
C LEU A 179 -1.13 -4.96 -3.34
N THR A 180 -1.22 -5.43 -2.11
CA THR A 180 -2.12 -4.85 -1.12
C THR A 180 -1.31 -4.13 -0.07
N THR A 181 -1.85 -3.04 0.44
CA THR A 181 -1.23 -2.30 1.54
C THR A 181 -2.27 -1.47 2.31
N HIS A 182 -1.95 -1.14 3.54
CA HIS A 182 -2.64 -0.11 4.32
C HIS A 182 -1.77 1.16 4.44
N TYR A 183 -0.55 1.17 3.87
CA TYR A 183 0.32 2.34 3.80
C TYR A 183 0.06 3.08 2.49
N MET A 184 -0.54 4.27 2.58
CA MET A 184 -0.87 5.08 1.39
C MET A 184 0.39 5.55 0.66
N GLU A 185 1.46 5.89 1.41
CA GLU A 185 2.77 6.24 0.86
C GLU A 185 3.35 5.14 -0.07
N GLU A 186 3.15 3.86 0.28
CA GLU A 186 3.59 2.75 -0.56
C GLU A 186 2.86 2.71 -1.90
N ALA A 187 1.56 2.98 -1.89
CA ALA A 187 0.77 3.03 -3.10
C ALA A 187 1.07 4.27 -3.96
N GLU A 188 1.34 5.41 -3.32
CA GLU A 188 1.76 6.64 -4.02
C GLU A 188 3.10 6.47 -4.74
N GLU A 189 4.05 5.78 -4.11
CA GLU A 189 5.40 5.59 -4.66
C GLU A 189 5.42 4.54 -5.78
N LEU A 190 4.66 3.44 -5.65
CA LEU A 190 4.81 2.27 -6.50
C LEU A 190 3.75 2.14 -7.58
N ALA A 191 2.52 2.59 -7.34
CA ALA A 191 1.40 2.16 -8.15
C ALA A 191 1.13 3.07 -9.35
N ASP A 192 0.94 2.47 -10.52
CA ASP A 192 0.36 3.15 -11.68
C ASP A 192 -1.11 3.48 -11.44
N ARG A 193 -1.83 2.54 -10.81
CA ARG A 193 -3.23 2.71 -10.42
C ARG A 193 -3.50 2.09 -9.05
N VAL A 194 -4.43 2.74 -8.34
CA VAL A 194 -4.84 2.38 -7.00
C VAL A 194 -6.34 2.10 -6.98
N GLY A 195 -6.71 1.00 -6.35
CA GLY A 195 -8.09 0.71 -5.95
C GLY A 195 -8.24 0.88 -4.44
N LEU A 196 -9.11 1.80 -3.99
CA LEU A 196 -9.39 1.98 -2.58
C LEU A 196 -10.55 1.08 -2.17
N LEU A 197 -10.27 0.13 -1.26
CA LEU A 197 -11.23 -0.83 -0.74
C LEU A 197 -11.65 -0.42 0.68
N ALA A 198 -12.95 -0.27 0.91
CA ALA A 198 -13.53 -0.06 2.23
C ALA A 198 -14.80 -0.90 2.35
N ASP A 199 -14.99 -1.56 3.49
CA ASP A 199 -16.16 -2.39 3.80
C ASP A 199 -16.53 -3.39 2.68
N GLY A 200 -15.52 -4.02 2.09
CA GLY A 200 -15.68 -4.99 1.01
C GLY A 200 -16.05 -4.40 -0.34
N ARG A 201 -16.02 -3.08 -0.52
CA ARG A 201 -16.39 -2.37 -1.75
C ARG A 201 -15.23 -1.53 -2.28
N LEU A 202 -15.10 -1.48 -3.59
CA LEU A 202 -14.18 -0.56 -4.24
C LEU A 202 -14.82 0.83 -4.28
N VAL A 203 -14.28 1.76 -3.48
CA VAL A 203 -14.81 3.12 -3.31
C VAL A 203 -14.38 4.03 -4.45
N THR A 204 -13.13 3.92 -4.89
CA THR A 204 -12.58 4.67 -6.01
C THR A 204 -11.45 3.90 -6.68
N LEU A 205 -11.15 4.29 -7.93
CA LEU A 205 -10.11 3.70 -8.78
C LEU A 205 -9.50 4.78 -9.68
N GLY A 206 -8.18 4.87 -9.75
CA GLY A 206 -7.45 5.81 -10.60
C GLY A 206 -5.97 5.81 -10.31
N SER A 207 -5.19 6.63 -11.02
CA SER A 207 -3.80 6.86 -10.62
C SER A 207 -3.75 7.65 -9.30
N PRO A 208 -2.67 7.50 -8.49
CA PRO A 208 -2.53 8.26 -7.23
C PRO A 208 -2.76 9.76 -7.43
N GLY A 209 -2.10 10.36 -8.43
CA GLY A 209 -2.22 11.78 -8.73
C GLY A 209 -3.65 12.21 -9.13
N GLU A 210 -4.38 11.39 -9.92
CA GLU A 210 -5.79 11.67 -10.27
C GLU A 210 -6.71 11.62 -9.05
N LEU A 211 -6.49 10.64 -8.16
CA LEU A 211 -7.29 10.49 -6.95
C LEU A 211 -7.06 11.65 -5.98
N VAL A 212 -5.80 12.03 -5.77
CA VAL A 212 -5.42 13.19 -4.94
C VAL A 212 -6.00 14.48 -5.53
N ALA A 213 -5.86 14.71 -6.83
CA ALA A 213 -6.41 15.92 -7.48
C ALA A 213 -7.94 16.01 -7.39
N ARG A 214 -8.63 14.87 -7.33
CA ARG A 214 -10.10 14.81 -7.31
C ARG A 214 -10.69 14.86 -5.91
N HIS A 215 -10.00 14.28 -4.92
CA HIS A 215 -10.55 14.01 -3.60
C HIS A 215 -9.66 14.45 -2.44
N GLY A 216 -8.37 14.77 -2.65
CA GLY A 216 -7.40 15.05 -1.60
C GLY A 216 -7.58 16.43 -0.93
N GLY A 217 -8.41 17.31 -1.51
CA GLY A 217 -8.58 18.68 -0.99
C GLY A 217 -7.39 19.60 -1.30
N ASP A 218 -7.29 20.67 -0.54
CA ASP A 218 -6.27 21.72 -0.73
C ASP A 218 -5.00 21.42 0.09
N SER A 219 -3.87 21.96 -0.38
CA SER A 219 -2.64 22.00 0.41
C SER A 219 -2.86 22.81 1.70
N ARG A 220 -2.18 22.43 2.77
CA ARG A 220 -2.35 23.06 4.08
C ARG A 220 -1.02 23.38 4.74
N LEU A 221 -1.00 24.46 5.49
CA LEU A 221 0.08 24.79 6.41
C LEU A 221 -0.33 24.35 7.82
N VAL A 222 0.45 23.45 8.41
CA VAL A 222 0.32 22.97 9.79
C VAL A 222 1.23 23.83 10.67
N VAL A 223 0.67 24.43 11.70
CA VAL A 223 1.35 25.30 12.66
C VAL A 223 1.49 24.55 13.98
N GLU A 224 2.71 24.19 14.34
CA GLU A 224 3.04 23.59 15.64
C GLU A 224 3.22 24.70 16.69
N ALA A 225 2.11 25.27 17.17
CA ALA A 225 2.13 26.36 18.14
C ALA A 225 2.21 25.84 19.58
N GLU A 226 2.88 26.61 20.48
CA GLU A 226 2.89 26.28 21.92
C GLU A 226 1.49 26.53 22.53
N ASP A 227 0.78 27.57 22.09
CA ASP A 227 -0.62 27.86 22.43
C ASP A 227 -1.50 27.73 21.15
N GLU A 228 -2.05 26.54 20.92
CA GLU A 228 -2.92 26.25 19.77
C GLU A 228 -4.17 27.15 19.74
N MET A 229 -4.72 27.51 20.90
CA MET A 229 -5.89 28.39 20.95
C MET A 229 -5.55 29.84 20.58
N ALA A 230 -4.34 30.30 20.88
CA ALA A 230 -3.87 31.61 20.44
C ALA A 230 -3.64 31.65 18.94
N ALA A 231 -3.00 30.58 18.40
CA ALA A 231 -2.79 30.39 16.95
C ALA A 231 -4.12 30.34 16.19
N SER A 232 -5.06 29.52 16.65
CA SER A 232 -6.39 29.41 16.05
C SER A 232 -7.11 30.75 15.98
N ARG A 233 -7.15 31.48 17.11
CA ARG A 233 -7.79 32.81 17.16
C ARG A 233 -7.13 33.84 16.25
N ALA A 234 -5.80 33.83 16.17
CA ALA A 234 -5.06 34.74 15.29
C ALA A 234 -5.43 34.47 13.81
N LEU A 235 -5.41 33.21 13.41
CA LEU A 235 -5.71 32.78 12.04
C LEU A 235 -7.17 33.01 11.65
N GLU A 236 -8.13 32.65 12.52
CA GLU A 236 -9.55 32.95 12.30
C GLU A 236 -9.85 34.44 12.21
N SER A 237 -9.21 35.24 13.07
CA SER A 237 -9.37 36.70 13.04
C SER A 237 -8.87 37.36 11.77
N ALA A 238 -7.94 36.70 11.08
CA ALA A 238 -7.42 37.12 9.78
C ALA A 238 -8.22 36.52 8.59
N GLY A 239 -9.24 35.74 8.87
CA GLY A 239 -10.15 35.23 7.87
C GLY A 239 -9.75 33.88 7.27
N TYR A 240 -8.83 33.13 7.88
CA TYR A 240 -8.52 31.77 7.48
C TYR A 240 -9.52 30.80 8.09
N ASP A 241 -9.99 29.86 7.29
CA ASP A 241 -10.75 28.70 7.76
C ASP A 241 -9.77 27.66 8.32
N LEU A 242 -10.03 27.16 9.55
CA LEU A 242 -9.20 26.13 10.15
C LEU A 242 -9.61 24.76 9.64
N LEU A 243 -8.62 23.95 9.29
CA LEU A 243 -8.85 22.53 8.95
C LEU A 243 -8.75 21.67 10.22
N PRO A 244 -9.51 20.57 10.31
CA PRO A 244 -9.33 19.59 11.37
C PRO A 244 -7.91 19.01 11.32
N ASP A 245 -7.18 19.12 12.40
CA ASP A 245 -5.92 18.42 12.63
C ASP A 245 -5.93 17.98 14.11
N GLU A 246 -5.49 16.75 14.37
CA GLU A 246 -5.63 16.15 15.70
C GLU A 246 -4.71 16.77 16.76
N ARG A 247 -3.65 17.46 16.33
CA ARG A 247 -2.58 17.92 17.23
C ARG A 247 -2.17 19.36 17.04
N HIS A 248 -2.47 19.96 15.89
CA HIS A 248 -1.95 21.26 15.51
C HIS A 248 -3.00 22.08 14.77
N VAL A 249 -2.74 23.35 14.63
CA VAL A 249 -3.61 24.23 13.84
C VAL A 249 -3.22 24.11 12.37
N ALA A 250 -4.18 23.82 11.51
CA ALA A 250 -3.96 23.72 10.07
C ALA A 250 -4.84 24.71 9.29
N VAL A 251 -4.27 25.35 8.28
CA VAL A 251 -4.97 26.27 7.37
C VAL A 251 -4.75 25.90 5.92
N PRO A 252 -5.80 25.94 5.06
CA PRO A 252 -5.68 25.67 3.65
C PRO A 252 -5.02 26.86 2.95
N VAL A 253 -3.74 26.73 2.61
CA VAL A 253 -2.96 27.79 1.93
C VAL A 253 -1.98 27.21 0.93
N GLY A 254 -1.75 27.97 -0.14
CA GLY A 254 -0.65 27.70 -1.07
C GLY A 254 0.71 28.13 -0.53
N PRO A 255 1.81 27.70 -1.16
CA PRO A 255 3.17 28.08 -0.75
C PRO A 255 3.39 29.59 -0.77
N GLU A 256 2.73 30.31 -1.66
CA GLU A 256 2.81 31.76 -1.82
C GLU A 256 2.18 32.54 -0.66
N GLU A 257 1.27 31.93 0.09
CA GLU A 257 0.56 32.55 1.22
C GLU A 257 1.27 32.32 2.56
N ILE A 258 2.22 31.39 2.63
CA ILE A 258 2.99 31.05 3.85
C ILE A 258 3.59 32.30 4.51
N PRO A 259 4.25 33.23 3.77
CA PRO A 259 4.80 34.45 4.39
C PRO A 259 3.76 35.31 5.09
N ALA A 260 2.54 35.41 4.53
CA ALA A 260 1.47 36.20 5.15
C ALA A 260 0.96 35.53 6.46
N VAL A 261 0.89 34.20 6.50
CA VAL A 261 0.55 33.47 7.72
C VAL A 261 1.60 33.68 8.80
N VAL A 262 2.90 33.63 8.43
CA VAL A 262 4.01 33.90 9.37
C VAL A 262 3.94 35.32 9.95
N GLU A 263 3.82 36.33 9.10
CA GLU A 263 3.71 37.74 9.56
C GLU A 263 2.56 37.93 10.53
N MET A 264 1.46 37.21 10.31
CA MET A 264 0.28 37.31 11.17
C MET A 264 0.49 36.64 12.53
N LEU A 265 1.09 35.43 12.55
CA LEU A 265 1.40 34.73 13.79
C LEU A 265 2.37 35.54 14.64
N GLU A 266 3.40 36.16 14.02
CA GLU A 266 4.35 37.05 14.67
C GLU A 266 3.67 38.33 15.20
N ALA A 267 2.76 38.94 14.42
CA ALA A 267 2.02 40.13 14.86
C ALA A 267 1.07 39.84 16.03
N ALA A 268 0.61 38.60 16.17
CA ALA A 268 -0.22 38.14 17.27
C ALA A 268 0.58 37.61 18.47
N ASP A 269 1.92 37.70 18.45
CA ASP A 269 2.84 37.18 19.47
C ASP A 269 2.64 35.70 19.77
N VAL A 270 2.35 34.92 18.71
CA VAL A 270 2.17 33.44 18.78
C VAL A 270 3.52 32.77 18.63
N GLU A 271 3.97 32.05 19.67
CA GLU A 271 5.17 31.23 19.61
C GLU A 271 4.85 29.89 18.95
N TYR A 272 5.68 29.48 17.95
CA TYR A 272 5.56 28.21 17.27
C TYR A 272 6.92 27.51 17.10
N GLY A 273 6.93 26.19 17.27
CA GLY A 273 8.11 25.35 17.13
C GLY A 273 8.39 24.94 15.69
N GLY A 274 7.36 24.91 14.83
CA GLY A 274 7.49 24.50 13.45
C GLY A 274 6.32 24.94 12.56
N LEU A 275 6.62 25.06 11.27
CA LEU A 275 5.65 25.26 10.20
C LEU A 275 5.89 24.18 9.15
N VAL A 276 4.87 23.34 8.88
CA VAL A 276 4.97 22.25 7.93
C VAL A 276 3.91 22.44 6.85
N TRP A 277 4.36 22.77 5.64
CA TRP A 277 3.45 22.78 4.51
C TRP A 277 3.27 21.36 3.95
N ARG A 278 2.03 20.92 3.83
CA ARG A 278 1.67 19.59 3.37
C ARG A 278 0.82 19.67 2.10
N GLN A 279 1.21 18.89 1.10
CA GLN A 279 0.34 18.61 -0.03
C GLN A 279 -0.66 17.52 0.36
N PRO A 280 -1.85 17.51 -0.28
CA PRO A 280 -2.79 16.42 -0.10
C PRO A 280 -2.19 15.08 -0.61
N SER A 281 -2.58 14.00 0.03
CA SER A 281 -2.08 12.64 -0.18
C SER A 281 -3.23 11.63 -0.35
N LEU A 282 -2.92 10.37 -0.61
CA LEU A 282 -3.92 9.30 -0.60
C LEU A 282 -4.54 9.07 0.79
N ASP A 283 -3.85 9.43 1.89
CA ASP A 283 -4.45 9.42 3.22
C ASP A 283 -5.63 10.40 3.28
N ASP A 284 -5.46 11.63 2.75
CA ASP A 284 -6.53 12.61 2.68
C ASP A 284 -7.69 12.14 1.79
N VAL A 285 -7.38 11.49 0.66
CA VAL A 285 -8.39 10.86 -0.21
C VAL A 285 -9.18 9.80 0.55
N TYR A 286 -8.49 8.95 1.33
CA TYR A 286 -9.14 7.91 2.11
C TYR A 286 -10.11 8.52 3.13
N VAL A 287 -9.65 9.49 3.92
CA VAL A 287 -10.47 10.21 4.91
C VAL A 287 -11.69 10.88 4.26
N ALA A 288 -11.47 11.59 3.14
CA ALA A 288 -12.53 12.29 2.42
C ALA A 288 -13.65 11.35 1.92
N LEU A 289 -13.28 10.14 1.47
CA LEU A 289 -14.23 9.17 0.89
C LEU A 289 -14.89 8.26 1.91
N THR A 290 -14.22 7.98 3.04
CA THR A 290 -14.73 7.02 4.04
C THR A 290 -15.22 7.69 5.32
N GLY A 291 -14.79 8.93 5.58
CA GLY A 291 -15.05 9.65 6.84
C GLY A 291 -14.32 9.05 8.05
N THR A 292 -13.32 8.21 7.81
CA THR A 292 -12.58 7.48 8.86
C THR A 292 -11.09 7.66 8.62
N ASP A 293 -10.33 7.94 9.67
CA ASP A 293 -8.88 7.97 9.63
C ASP A 293 -8.30 6.56 9.88
N VAL A 294 -7.03 6.34 9.53
CA VAL A 294 -6.36 5.06 9.70
C VAL A 294 -5.10 5.23 10.55
N THR A 295 -4.93 4.37 11.56
CA THR A 295 -3.70 4.35 12.35
C THR A 295 -2.50 3.91 11.50
N ALA A 296 -1.27 4.19 11.95
CA ALA A 296 -0.05 3.64 11.35
C ALA A 296 -0.01 2.10 11.31
N GLY A 297 -0.87 1.42 12.04
CA GLY A 297 -1.05 -0.04 12.03
C GLY A 297 -2.14 -0.53 11.07
N GLY A 298 -2.81 0.38 10.34
CA GLY A 298 -3.87 0.03 9.39
C GLY A 298 -5.25 -0.19 10.01
N ASP A 299 -5.43 0.10 11.30
CA ASP A 299 -6.73 0.01 11.94
C ASP A 299 -7.50 1.32 11.81
N PRO A 300 -8.80 1.28 11.50
CA PRO A 300 -9.62 2.47 11.38
C PRO A 300 -9.74 3.17 12.75
N ILE A 301 -9.56 4.49 12.76
CA ILE A 301 -9.82 5.32 13.93
C ILE A 301 -11.31 5.69 13.87
N GLU A 302 -12.11 5.23 14.84
CA GLU A 302 -13.48 5.70 14.96
C GLU A 302 -13.46 7.20 15.29
N GLY A 303 -13.60 8.02 14.26
CA GLY A 303 -13.77 9.45 14.40
C GLY A 303 -15.08 9.71 15.14
N GLY A 304 -15.00 10.32 16.31
CA GLY A 304 -16.17 10.82 17.00
C GLY A 304 -16.88 11.78 16.04
N ARG A 305 -18.05 11.40 15.54
CA ARG A 305 -18.93 12.33 14.86
C ARG A 305 -19.28 13.47 15.84
N PRO A 306 -19.21 14.74 15.40
CA PRO A 306 -19.68 15.85 16.22
C PRO A 306 -21.16 15.74 16.52
#